data_e8429b8f3470e39af2bed34af4ef43cd
#
_entry.id   e8429b8f3470e39af2bed34af4ef43cd
#
_cell.length_a   1.000
_cell.length_b   1.000
_cell.length_c   1.000
_cell.angle_alpha   90.00
_cell.angle_beta   90.00
_cell.angle_gamma   90.00
#
_symmetry.space_group_name_H-M   'P 1'
#
loop_
_entity.id
_entity.type
_entity.pdbx_description
1 polymer ?
#
loop_
_entity_poly.entity_id
_entity_poly.type
_entity_poly.pdbx_seq_one_letter_code
_entity_poly.pdbx_strand_id
1 'polypeptide(L)'
;MRYSVKIIFMKNEHEMRIQITKEQTEDGQLKLSQLFLIFQNIAGEHADLLGCGYDDLLPKGLFFAITNSRAEIRRMPKEGERLILRTCIGKVSHLFCPRYYRLYTEDEELLAESAVRWVLMDLQKRCAVNPADVK
;
A
#
# COMPACT_ATOMS: atom_id res chain seq x y z
N MET A 1 15.88 0.09 -9.47
CA MET A 1 15.61 0.73 -8.88
C MET A 1 15.18 0.53 -7.76
N ARG A 2 14.75 0.40 -7.29
CA ARG A 2 14.09 0.17 -6.43
C ARG A 2 14.66 -0.31 -5.25
N TYR A 3 15.82 -0.71 -5.22
CA TYR A 3 16.24 -1.47 -4.15
C TYR A 3 17.01 -0.74 -3.19
N SER A 4 17.68 0.27 -3.59
CA SER A 4 18.35 1.12 -2.67
C SER A 4 17.37 1.74 -1.73
N VAL A 5 16.15 1.81 -2.14
CA VAL A 5 15.12 2.34 -1.34
C VAL A 5 14.90 1.53 -0.08
N LYS A 6 15.02 0.24 -0.18
CA LYS A 6 14.82 -0.63 0.92
C LYS A 6 15.76 -0.36 2.07
N ILE A 7 16.99 -0.06 1.75
CA ILE A 7 17.99 0.18 2.75
C ILE A 7 17.72 1.49 3.47
N ILE A 8 17.31 2.50 2.72
CA ILE A 8 17.12 3.82 3.25
C ILE A 8 15.89 3.91 4.13
N PHE A 9 14.87 3.14 3.82
CA PHE A 9 13.62 3.35 4.45
C PHE A 9 13.13 2.28 5.35
N MET A 10 13.93 1.79 6.25
CA MET A 10 13.49 0.78 7.17
C MET A 10 12.29 1.24 7.99
N LYS A 11 12.21 2.51 8.39
CA LYS A 11 11.06 2.99 9.08
C LYS A 11 9.91 3.24 8.15
N ASN A 12 10.16 3.44 6.87
CA ASN A 12 9.13 3.69 5.87
C ASN A 12 8.70 2.44 5.14
N GLU A 13 9.11 1.30 5.65
CA GLU A 13 8.81 0.00 5.06
C GLU A 13 8.05 -0.85 6.05
N HIS A 14 7.14 -1.66 5.57
CA HIS A 14 6.35 -2.55 6.40
C HIS A 14 6.14 -3.87 5.68
N GLU A 15 6.13 -4.94 6.43
CA GLU A 15 5.99 -6.29 5.89
C GLU A 15 4.88 -7.03 6.62
N MET A 16 4.10 -7.79 5.87
CA MET A 16 3.10 -8.70 6.44
C MET A 16 3.25 -10.06 5.78
N ARG A 17 3.00 -11.11 6.56
CA ARG A 17 2.92 -12.45 6.01
C ARG A 17 1.46 -12.84 5.97
N ILE A 18 1.02 -13.32 4.80
CA ILE A 18 -0.39 -13.62 4.58
C ILE A 18 -0.52 -15.00 3.96
N GLN A 19 -1.71 -15.55 4.05
CA GLN A 19 -2.06 -16.79 3.36
C GLN A 19 -3.36 -16.55 2.61
N ILE A 20 -3.41 -16.99 1.35
CA ILE A 20 -4.57 -16.78 0.51
C ILE A 20 -5.66 -17.78 0.91
N THR A 21 -6.82 -17.27 1.26
CA THR A 21 -7.95 -18.11 1.66
C THR A 21 -8.83 -18.44 0.46
N LYS A 22 -9.65 -19.46 0.62
CA LYS A 22 -10.55 -19.88 -0.43
C LYS A 22 -11.50 -18.75 -0.86
N GLU A 23 -11.99 -17.99 0.11
CA GLU A 23 -12.94 -16.90 -0.15
C GLU A 23 -12.36 -15.78 -1.00
N GLN A 24 -11.04 -15.63 -0.99
CA GLN A 24 -10.36 -14.62 -1.78
C GLN A 24 -10.13 -15.04 -3.22
N THR A 25 -10.46 -16.29 -3.55
CA THR A 25 -10.13 -16.86 -4.86
C THR A 25 -11.36 -17.17 -5.69
N GLU A 26 -11.11 -17.26 -6.99
CA GLU A 26 -12.07 -17.78 -7.95
C GLU A 26 -11.30 -18.77 -8.81
N ASP A 27 -11.82 -20.00 -8.92
CA ASP A 27 -11.13 -21.08 -9.62
C ASP A 27 -9.70 -21.31 -9.11
N GLY A 28 -9.52 -21.14 -7.79
CA GLY A 28 -8.25 -21.40 -7.16
C GLY A 28 -7.21 -20.30 -7.28
N GLN A 29 -7.55 -19.19 -7.92
CA GLN A 29 -6.63 -18.05 -8.06
C GLN A 29 -7.18 -16.81 -7.36
N LEU A 30 -6.29 -16.03 -6.79
CA LEU A 30 -6.67 -14.79 -6.12
C LEU A 30 -7.41 -13.87 -7.09
N LYS A 31 -8.52 -13.28 -6.65
CA LYS A 31 -9.26 -12.31 -7.45
C LYS A 31 -8.51 -10.99 -7.47
N LEU A 32 -8.59 -10.30 -8.60
CA LEU A 32 -7.93 -9.00 -8.74
C LEU A 32 -8.41 -8.01 -7.68
N SER A 33 -9.71 -7.98 -7.41
CA SER A 33 -10.26 -7.10 -6.37
C SER A 33 -9.66 -7.40 -4.99
N GLN A 34 -9.38 -8.67 -4.72
CA GLN A 34 -8.78 -9.06 -3.46
C GLN A 34 -7.31 -8.67 -3.38
N LEU A 35 -6.60 -8.68 -4.50
CA LEU A 35 -5.22 -8.22 -4.53
C LEU A 35 -5.14 -6.75 -4.13
N PHE A 36 -6.01 -5.91 -4.69
CA PHE A 36 -6.03 -4.50 -4.32
C PHE A 36 -6.42 -4.29 -2.86
N LEU A 37 -7.34 -5.11 -2.35
CA LEU A 37 -7.72 -5.02 -0.95
C LEU A 37 -6.56 -5.39 -0.03
N ILE A 38 -5.79 -6.41 -0.39
CA ILE A 38 -4.59 -6.80 0.35
C ILE A 38 -3.60 -5.63 0.41
N PHE A 39 -3.39 -4.95 -0.72
CA PHE A 39 -2.50 -3.80 -0.77
C PHE A 39 -3.02 -2.66 0.12
N GLN A 40 -4.32 -2.40 0.09
CA GLN A 40 -4.90 -1.36 0.92
C GLN A 40 -4.79 -1.69 2.41
N ASN A 41 -4.94 -2.96 2.76
CA ASN A 41 -4.86 -3.37 4.16
C ASN A 41 -3.46 -3.16 4.74
N ILE A 42 -2.41 -3.50 3.98
CA ILE A 42 -1.06 -3.28 4.49
C ILE A 42 -0.73 -1.78 4.54
N ALA A 43 -1.26 -1.01 3.59
CA ALA A 43 -1.04 0.44 3.62
C ALA A 43 -1.70 1.06 4.86
N GLY A 44 -2.91 0.62 5.19
CA GLY A 44 -3.60 1.10 6.38
C GLY A 44 -2.88 0.75 7.65
N GLU A 45 -2.40 -0.48 7.75
CA GLU A 45 -1.64 -0.92 8.92
C GLU A 45 -0.34 -0.12 9.06
N HIS A 46 0.37 0.08 7.97
CA HIS A 46 1.61 0.85 7.99
C HIS A 46 1.35 2.31 8.36
N ALA A 47 0.29 2.89 7.80
CA ALA A 47 -0.08 4.28 8.12
C ALA A 47 -0.43 4.43 9.60
N ASP A 48 -1.12 3.46 10.18
CA ASP A 48 -1.43 3.48 11.61
C ASP A 48 -0.16 3.45 12.44
N LEU A 49 0.80 2.63 12.05
CA LEU A 49 2.08 2.56 12.77
C LEU A 49 2.87 3.87 12.64
N LEU A 50 2.68 4.59 11.56
CA LEU A 50 3.36 5.88 11.34
C LEU A 50 2.59 7.06 11.94
N GLY A 51 1.43 6.82 12.52
CA GLY A 51 0.62 7.88 13.14
C GLY A 51 -0.15 8.72 12.14
N CYS A 52 -0.35 8.23 10.93
CA CYS A 52 -1.09 8.95 9.90
C CYS A 52 -2.20 8.11 9.27
N GLY A 53 -2.74 7.17 10.04
CA GLY A 53 -3.84 6.37 9.58
C GLY A 53 -5.16 7.11 9.57
N TYR A 54 -6.20 6.42 9.14
CA TYR A 54 -7.54 7.00 9.03
C TYR A 54 -8.01 7.62 10.34
N ASP A 55 -7.82 6.89 11.44
CA ASP A 55 -8.26 7.34 12.76
C ASP A 55 -7.42 8.51 13.30
N ASP A 56 -6.20 8.68 12.80
CA ASP A 56 -5.35 9.80 13.18
C ASP A 56 -5.72 11.06 12.41
N LEU A 57 -6.09 10.92 11.15
CA LEU A 57 -6.30 12.04 10.26
C LEU A 57 -7.74 12.57 10.28
N LEU A 58 -8.72 11.69 10.39
CA LEU A 58 -10.12 12.08 10.30
C LEU A 58 -10.52 13.13 11.34
N PRO A 59 -10.08 13.02 12.61
CA PRO A 59 -10.40 14.07 13.59
C PRO A 59 -9.83 15.44 13.23
N LYS A 60 -8.81 15.48 12.36
CA LYS A 60 -8.24 16.74 11.87
C LYS A 60 -8.91 17.21 10.59
N GLY A 61 -9.95 16.49 10.12
CA GLY A 61 -10.61 16.82 8.87
C GLY A 61 -9.82 16.44 7.64
N LEU A 62 -8.95 15.43 7.76
CA LEU A 62 -8.06 15.03 6.69
C LEU A 62 -8.25 13.56 6.33
N PHE A 63 -7.97 13.23 5.08
CA PHE A 63 -7.95 11.83 4.65
C PHE A 63 -7.08 11.71 3.40
N PHE A 64 -6.56 10.50 3.16
CA PHE A 64 -5.81 10.23 1.95
C PHE A 64 -6.73 9.68 0.86
N ALA A 65 -6.55 10.17 -0.35
CA ALA A 65 -7.28 9.68 -1.52
C ALA A 65 -6.28 9.21 -2.57
N ILE A 66 -6.63 8.15 -3.27
CA ILE A 66 -5.80 7.64 -4.36
C ILE A 66 -6.11 8.45 -5.62
N THR A 67 -5.07 8.97 -6.27
CA THR A 67 -5.24 9.69 -7.53
C THR A 67 -4.97 8.81 -8.72
N ASN A 68 -4.01 7.92 -8.61
CA ASN A 68 -3.81 6.90 -9.64
C ASN A 68 -3.05 5.72 -9.06
N SER A 69 -3.19 4.58 -9.71
CA SER A 69 -2.48 3.37 -9.31
C SER A 69 -2.13 2.58 -10.54
N ARG A 70 -1.06 1.81 -10.44
CA ARG A 70 -0.58 0.96 -11.50
C ARG A 70 -0.09 -0.33 -10.87
N ALA A 71 -0.37 -1.45 -11.51
CA ALA A 71 0.06 -2.74 -11.00
C ALA A 71 0.60 -3.58 -12.16
N GLU A 72 1.63 -4.35 -11.86
CA GLU A 72 2.17 -5.36 -12.77
C GLU A 72 2.07 -6.70 -12.07
N ILE A 73 1.42 -7.65 -12.70
CA ILE A 73 1.19 -8.96 -12.13
C ILE A 73 1.90 -10.00 -12.98
N ARG A 74 2.87 -10.69 -12.38
CA ARG A 74 3.59 -11.75 -13.09
C ARG A 74 2.84 -13.07 -12.97
N ARG A 75 2.27 -13.34 -11.80
CA ARG A 75 1.50 -14.53 -11.57
C ARG A 75 0.52 -14.25 -10.43
N MET A 76 -0.74 -14.57 -10.61
CA MET A 76 -1.70 -14.44 -9.51
C MET A 76 -1.46 -15.53 -8.49
N PRO A 77 -1.48 -15.20 -7.20
CA PRO A 77 -1.37 -16.20 -6.14
C PRO A 77 -2.53 -17.20 -6.18
N LYS A 78 -2.27 -18.37 -5.64
CA LYS A 78 -3.24 -19.45 -5.59
C LYS A 78 -3.77 -19.64 -4.18
N GLU A 79 -4.93 -20.26 -4.08
CA GLU A 79 -5.53 -20.62 -2.81
C GLU A 79 -4.54 -21.39 -1.95
N GLY A 80 -4.43 -21.02 -0.69
CA GLY A 80 -3.55 -21.70 0.27
C GLY A 80 -2.11 -21.25 0.24
N GLU A 81 -1.73 -20.47 -0.74
CA GLU A 81 -0.34 -20.05 -0.89
C GLU A 81 0.03 -19.03 0.19
N ARG A 82 1.22 -19.19 0.76
CA ARG A 82 1.74 -18.26 1.76
C ARG A 82 2.65 -17.26 1.09
N LEU A 83 2.44 -15.99 1.44
CA LEU A 83 3.09 -14.91 0.72
C LEU A 83 3.68 -13.90 1.69
N ILE A 84 4.64 -13.14 1.17
CA ILE A 84 5.24 -12.02 1.87
C ILE A 84 4.81 -10.76 1.13
N LEU A 85 4.16 -9.87 1.85
CA LEU A 85 3.70 -8.62 1.30
C LEU A 85 4.49 -7.49 1.90
N ARG A 86 5.06 -6.62 1.05
CA ARG A 86 5.87 -5.49 1.51
C ARG A 86 5.34 -4.20 0.92
N THR A 87 5.37 -3.15 1.71
CA THR A 87 5.04 -1.81 1.24
C THR A 87 6.07 -0.83 1.74
N CYS A 88 6.30 0.21 0.98
CA CYS A 88 7.12 1.32 1.42
C CYS A 88 6.57 2.61 0.86
N ILE A 89 6.89 3.72 1.54
CA ILE A 89 6.49 5.04 1.05
C ILE A 89 7.69 5.67 0.38
N GLY A 90 7.41 6.44 -0.66
CA GLY A 90 8.42 7.18 -1.35
C GLY A 90 8.45 8.64 -0.91
N LYS A 91 9.25 9.41 -1.58
CA LYS A 91 9.42 10.83 -1.28
C LYS A 91 8.20 11.60 -1.75
N VAL A 92 7.67 12.44 -0.87
CA VAL A 92 6.56 13.33 -1.24
C VAL A 92 7.05 14.33 -2.27
N SER A 93 6.31 14.49 -3.36
CA SER A 93 6.63 15.44 -4.42
C SER A 93 5.41 16.31 -4.65
N HIS A 94 5.54 17.60 -4.39
CA HIS A 94 4.43 18.52 -4.40
C HIS A 94 3.36 18.04 -3.43
N LEU A 95 2.19 17.67 -3.93
CA LEU A 95 1.11 17.15 -3.10
C LEU A 95 1.02 15.63 -3.11
N PHE A 96 1.86 14.97 -3.91
CA PHE A 96 1.73 13.54 -4.12
C PHE A 96 2.57 12.73 -3.14
N CYS A 97 1.95 11.72 -2.56
CA CYS A 97 2.60 10.81 -1.61
C CYS A 97 2.62 9.43 -2.26
N PRO A 98 3.76 9.02 -2.80
CA PRO A 98 3.82 7.72 -3.48
C PRO A 98 3.95 6.58 -2.48
N ARG A 99 3.35 5.46 -2.83
CA ARG A 99 3.49 4.23 -2.05
C ARG A 99 3.66 3.07 -3.02
N TYR A 100 4.52 2.15 -2.63
CA TYR A 100 4.86 0.99 -3.45
C TYR A 100 4.53 -0.28 -2.71
N TYR A 101 4.12 -1.30 -3.45
CA TYR A 101 3.77 -2.61 -2.90
C TYR A 101 4.47 -3.68 -3.69
N ARG A 102 4.89 -4.74 -3.01
CA ARG A 102 5.43 -5.93 -3.66
C ARG A 102 4.93 -7.17 -2.95
N LEU A 103 4.55 -8.15 -3.75
CA LEU A 103 4.04 -9.41 -3.25
C LEU A 103 4.98 -10.52 -3.70
N TYR A 104 5.48 -11.29 -2.74
CA TYR A 104 6.46 -12.34 -2.99
C TYR A 104 5.97 -13.67 -2.48
N THR A 105 6.47 -14.77 -3.07
CA THR A 105 6.35 -16.08 -2.44
C THR A 105 7.26 -16.13 -1.22
N GLU A 106 7.14 -17.18 -0.42
CA GLU A 106 8.06 -17.39 0.70
C GLU A 106 9.50 -17.56 0.24
N ASP A 107 9.72 -17.97 -1.00
CA ASP A 107 11.05 -18.11 -1.58
C ASP A 107 11.55 -16.82 -2.23
N GLU A 108 10.89 -15.70 -1.97
CA GLU A 108 11.27 -14.37 -2.47
C GLU A 108 11.10 -14.21 -3.98
N GLU A 109 10.22 -14.98 -4.58
CA GLU A 109 9.88 -14.78 -5.99
C GLU A 109 8.82 -13.69 -6.11
N LEU A 110 9.08 -12.66 -6.90
CA LEU A 110 8.15 -11.55 -7.06
C LEU A 110 6.95 -11.98 -7.91
N LEU A 111 5.75 -11.84 -7.37
CA LEU A 111 4.51 -12.18 -8.06
C LEU A 111 3.78 -10.97 -8.61
N ALA A 112 3.84 -9.86 -7.89
CA ALA A 112 3.12 -8.65 -8.30
C ALA A 112 3.77 -7.44 -7.64
N GLU A 113 3.65 -6.29 -8.29
CA GLU A 113 4.09 -5.04 -7.69
C GLU A 113 3.15 -3.93 -8.14
N SER A 114 3.05 -2.91 -7.32
CA SER A 114 2.14 -1.80 -7.58
C SER A 114 2.76 -0.49 -7.12
N ALA A 115 2.42 0.58 -7.81
CA ALA A 115 2.77 1.93 -7.42
C ALA A 115 1.48 2.75 -7.38
N VAL A 116 1.27 3.44 -6.28
CA VAL A 116 0.05 4.19 -6.05
C VAL A 116 0.43 5.60 -5.62
N ARG A 117 -0.27 6.58 -6.11
CA ARG A 117 -0.11 7.96 -5.66
C ARG A 117 -1.31 8.37 -4.83
N TRP A 118 -1.02 8.86 -3.64
CA TRP A 118 -2.03 9.36 -2.71
C TRP A 118 -1.90 10.86 -2.61
N VAL A 119 -3.00 11.53 -2.30
CA VAL A 119 -2.98 12.94 -1.90
C VAL A 119 -3.72 13.08 -0.58
N LEU A 120 -3.24 14.00 0.24
CA LEU A 120 -3.91 14.32 1.48
C LEU A 120 -4.97 15.37 1.19
N MET A 121 -6.21 15.08 1.54
CA MET A 121 -7.36 15.93 1.26
C MET A 121 -7.89 16.56 2.53
N ASP A 122 -8.29 17.82 2.41
CA ASP A 122 -8.97 18.53 3.47
C ASP A 122 -10.47 18.43 3.21
N LEU A 123 -11.21 17.85 4.16
CA LEU A 123 -12.65 17.64 4.02
C LEU A 123 -13.42 18.96 3.93
N GLN A 124 -12.98 19.95 4.67
CA GLN A 124 -13.67 21.20 4.75
C GLN A 124 -13.40 22.07 3.54
N LYS A 125 -12.15 22.18 3.14
CA LYS A 125 -11.74 22.97 1.99
C LYS A 125 -11.93 22.25 0.67
N ARG A 126 -12.10 20.94 0.71
CA ARG A 126 -12.29 20.08 -0.46
C ARG A 126 -11.17 20.22 -1.48
N CYS A 127 -9.96 20.28 -0.99
CA CYS A 127 -8.79 20.37 -1.86
C CYS A 127 -7.64 19.61 -1.24
N ALA A 128 -6.64 19.31 -2.07
CA ALA A 128 -5.43 18.66 -1.61
C ALA A 128 -4.60 19.64 -0.80
N VAL A 129 -3.92 19.14 0.22
CA VAL A 129 -3.03 19.94 1.05
C VAL A 129 -1.65 19.32 1.08
N ASN A 130 -0.64 20.16 1.27
CA ASN A 130 0.72 19.68 1.38
C ASN A 130 0.91 18.99 2.73
N PRO A 131 1.32 17.72 2.76
CA PRO A 131 1.52 17.02 4.02
C PRO A 131 2.49 17.73 4.97
N ALA A 132 3.44 18.47 4.43
CA ALA A 132 4.39 19.21 5.25
C ALA A 132 3.74 20.33 6.08
N ASP A 133 2.56 20.77 5.67
CA ASP A 133 1.83 21.84 6.35
C ASP A 133 0.94 21.31 7.48
N VAL A 134 0.88 20.00 7.65
CA VAL A 134 0.03 19.38 8.67
C VAL A 134 0.86 19.07 9.90
N LYS A 135 0.33 19.40 11.05
CA LYS A 135 1.05 19.17 12.30
C LYS A 135 0.48 18.07 13.14
#